data_ebc5576ff64d29e7cc79b593a3dccfb8
#
_entry.id   ebc5576ff64d29e7cc79b593a3dccfb8
#
_cell.length_a   1.000
_cell.length_b   1.000
_cell.length_c   1.000
_cell.angle_alpha   90.00
_cell.angle_beta   90.00
_cell.angle_gamma   90.00
#
_symmetry.space_group_name_H-M   'P 1'
#
loop_
_entity.id
_entity.type
_entity.pdbx_description
1 polymer ?
#
loop_
_entity_poly.entity_id
_entity_poly.type
_entity_poly.pdbx_seq_one_letter_code
_entity_poly.pdbx_strand_id
1 'polypeptide(L)'
;DVSKKYVMINRVLDCESVDRLKEILPKLSGVKGIIYEDIALYNLIKELKLDVETIFYQNHFGTNTFSVNFWLDRVDSIFISNEITKDEIKNIVDNAKKEVVLHLFGYNQVMYSRRKLLSNWSEFFNIDKKNTNVITDRATKVKFRAIENEYGTVMYSDKIFNGQDLLSLTNIKYFYVNTMLIDHNTIMDFLTNKEHTSDLEDNGFLERETIYKLKERNK
;
A
#
# COMPACT_ATOMS: atom_id res chain seq x y z
N ASP A 1 -6.92 15.32 -17.20
CA ASP A 1 -7.11 16.47 -16.27
C ASP A 1 -7.08 15.97 -14.83
N VAL A 2 -6.09 16.40 -14.07
CA VAL A 2 -5.92 16.00 -12.66
C VAL A 2 -6.68 17.01 -11.80
N SER A 3 -7.95 16.72 -11.52
CA SER A 3 -8.81 17.62 -10.74
C SER A 3 -8.54 17.59 -9.24
N LYS A 4 -7.95 16.52 -8.71
CA LYS A 4 -7.68 16.35 -7.28
C LYS A 4 -6.26 15.84 -7.07
N LYS A 5 -5.51 16.51 -6.19
CA LYS A 5 -4.14 16.14 -5.84
C LYS A 5 -4.08 15.70 -4.39
N TYR A 6 -3.44 14.57 -4.12
CA TYR A 6 -3.15 14.07 -2.78
C TYR A 6 -1.65 13.97 -2.57
N VAL A 7 -1.20 14.27 -1.37
CA VAL A 7 0.18 13.97 -0.94
C VAL A 7 0.15 12.66 -0.18
N MET A 8 1.01 11.73 -0.57
CA MET A 8 1.14 10.44 0.10
C MET A 8 2.41 10.40 0.97
N ILE A 9 2.23 10.15 2.26
CA ILE A 9 3.29 10.04 3.27
C ILE A 9 3.21 8.62 3.85
N ASN A 10 3.74 7.66 3.10
CA ASN A 10 3.61 6.22 3.37
C ASN A 10 4.87 5.66 4.06
N ARG A 11 5.27 6.25 5.18
CA ARG A 11 6.47 5.83 5.93
C ARG A 11 6.25 5.92 7.42
N VAL A 12 6.96 5.05 8.14
CA VAL A 12 7.15 5.19 9.59
C VAL A 12 8.13 6.33 9.83
N LEU A 13 7.71 7.31 10.61
CA LEU A 13 8.43 8.55 10.85
C LEU A 13 9.28 8.46 12.12
N ASP A 14 10.40 9.18 12.13
CA ASP A 14 11.12 9.55 13.35
C ASP A 14 10.72 10.95 13.81
N CYS A 15 11.18 11.34 15.00
CA CYS A 15 10.85 12.64 15.57
C CYS A 15 11.30 13.80 14.67
N GLU A 16 12.51 13.71 14.09
CA GLU A 16 13.04 14.75 13.19
C GLU A 16 12.16 14.89 11.93
N SER A 17 11.71 13.77 11.35
CA SER A 17 10.79 13.79 10.20
C SER A 17 9.44 14.40 10.57
N VAL A 18 8.91 14.14 11.78
CA VAL A 18 7.68 14.76 12.27
C VAL A 18 7.85 16.25 12.43
N ASP A 19 8.96 16.72 13.01
CA ASP A 19 9.24 18.15 13.19
C ASP A 19 9.34 18.86 11.82
N ARG A 20 10.01 18.26 10.84
CA ARG A 20 10.05 18.77 9.46
C ARG A 20 8.67 18.83 8.82
N LEU A 21 7.84 17.82 9.01
CA LEU A 21 6.48 17.82 8.48
C LEU A 21 5.61 18.90 9.13
N LYS A 22 5.79 19.19 10.41
CA LYS A 22 5.13 20.29 11.12
C LYS A 22 5.39 21.65 10.46
N GLU A 23 6.58 21.86 9.89
CA GLU A 23 6.93 23.08 9.17
C GLU A 23 6.44 23.11 7.71
N ILE A 24 6.34 21.94 7.07
CA ILE A 24 6.04 21.81 5.63
C ILE A 24 4.52 21.75 5.38
N LEU A 25 3.79 20.97 6.18
CA LEU A 25 2.37 20.73 5.96
C LEU A 25 1.52 22.00 5.86
N PRO A 26 1.72 23.04 6.70
CA PRO A 26 0.95 24.28 6.59
C PRO A 26 1.22 25.07 5.28
N LYS A 27 2.31 24.75 4.59
CA LYS A 27 2.70 25.43 3.33
C LYS A 27 2.15 24.72 2.09
N LEU A 28 1.53 23.56 2.24
CA LEU A 28 0.92 22.84 1.13
C LEU A 28 -0.27 23.63 0.57
N SER A 29 -0.26 23.88 -0.71
CA SER A 29 -1.35 24.56 -1.42
C SER A 29 -1.83 23.73 -2.61
N GLY A 30 -3.12 23.82 -2.93
CA GLY A 30 -3.72 23.10 -4.04
C GLY A 30 -3.78 21.58 -3.85
N VAL A 31 -3.66 21.12 -2.62
CA VAL A 31 -3.75 19.71 -2.23
C VAL A 31 -5.15 19.45 -1.67
N LYS A 32 -5.83 18.45 -2.22
CA LYS A 32 -7.16 18.02 -1.76
C LYS A 32 -7.08 17.27 -0.43
N GLY A 33 -6.04 16.46 -0.26
CA GLY A 33 -5.91 15.63 0.93
C GLY A 33 -4.52 15.01 1.12
N ILE A 34 -4.39 14.33 2.25
CA ILE A 34 -3.17 13.64 2.66
C ILE A 34 -3.49 12.16 2.89
N ILE A 35 -2.73 11.30 2.22
CA ILE A 35 -2.73 9.85 2.43
C ILE A 35 -1.52 9.54 3.33
N TYR A 36 -1.73 8.87 4.45
CA TYR A 36 -0.65 8.64 5.40
C TYR A 36 -0.75 7.27 6.10
N GLU A 37 0.39 6.76 6.54
CA GLU A 37 0.53 5.48 7.23
C GLU A 37 0.78 5.68 8.73
N ASP A 38 1.59 6.66 9.10
CA ASP A 38 1.99 6.89 10.48
C ASP A 38 0.94 7.70 11.26
N ILE A 39 0.57 7.20 12.45
CA ILE A 39 -0.39 7.86 13.36
C ILE A 39 0.06 9.27 13.77
N ALA A 40 1.37 9.55 13.74
CA ALA A 40 1.89 10.90 14.01
C ALA A 40 1.26 11.94 13.07
N LEU A 41 1.00 11.58 11.81
CA LEU A 41 0.33 12.47 10.85
C LEU A 41 -1.11 12.79 11.24
N TYR A 42 -1.86 11.82 11.75
CA TYR A 42 -3.20 12.06 12.26
C TYR A 42 -3.21 13.13 13.36
N ASN A 43 -2.29 13.02 14.33
CA ASN A 43 -2.17 13.98 15.41
C ASN A 43 -1.70 15.34 14.89
N LEU A 44 -0.72 15.36 13.99
CA LEU A 44 -0.15 16.59 13.43
C LEU A 44 -1.17 17.38 12.60
N ILE A 45 -1.94 16.71 11.74
CA ILE A 45 -3.02 17.34 10.95
C ILE A 45 -4.05 18.00 11.87
N LYS A 46 -4.41 17.34 12.98
CA LYS A 46 -5.33 17.91 13.98
C LYS A 46 -4.73 19.07 14.75
N GLU A 47 -3.47 18.96 15.22
CA GLU A 47 -2.76 20.02 15.94
C GLU A 47 -2.66 21.28 15.08
N LEU A 48 -2.30 21.12 13.80
CA LEU A 48 -2.15 22.20 12.84
C LEU A 48 -3.49 22.69 12.26
N LYS A 49 -4.60 22.02 12.58
CA LYS A 49 -5.95 22.33 12.09
C LYS A 49 -6.00 22.46 10.56
N LEU A 50 -5.33 21.56 9.86
CA LEU A 50 -5.30 21.58 8.41
C LEU A 50 -6.67 21.16 7.84
N ASP A 51 -7.21 22.00 6.93
CA ASP A 51 -8.44 21.72 6.20
C ASP A 51 -8.13 20.87 4.95
N VAL A 52 -7.87 19.60 5.16
CA VAL A 52 -7.52 18.62 4.13
C VAL A 52 -8.26 17.32 4.35
N GLU A 53 -8.60 16.63 3.28
CA GLU A 53 -9.14 15.30 3.35
C GLU A 53 -8.07 14.30 3.83
N THR A 54 -8.45 13.41 4.75
CA THR A 54 -7.54 12.46 5.39
C THR A 54 -7.85 11.03 4.94
N ILE A 55 -6.84 10.33 4.42
CA ILE A 55 -6.97 8.92 4.04
C ILE A 55 -5.90 8.12 4.76
N PHE A 56 -6.32 7.19 5.62
CA PHE A 56 -5.40 6.33 6.35
C PHE A 56 -4.99 5.14 5.48
N TYR A 57 -3.68 5.02 5.26
CA TYR A 57 -3.07 3.96 4.45
C TYR A 57 -2.44 2.92 5.38
N GLN A 58 -3.03 1.72 5.41
CA GLN A 58 -2.49 0.60 6.18
C GLN A 58 -2.73 -0.71 5.42
N ASN A 59 -1.68 -1.21 4.78
CA ASN A 59 -1.77 -2.44 3.98
C ASN A 59 -2.16 -3.68 4.79
N HIS A 60 -1.74 -3.74 6.08
CA HIS A 60 -1.86 -4.97 6.87
C HIS A 60 -3.00 -4.95 7.91
N PHE A 61 -3.61 -3.81 8.21
CA PHE A 61 -4.52 -3.66 9.37
C PHE A 61 -5.99 -3.40 9.02
N GLY A 62 -6.30 -3.05 7.77
CA GLY A 62 -7.68 -2.87 7.31
C GLY A 62 -8.35 -4.21 6.95
N THR A 63 -8.33 -5.20 7.86
CA THR A 63 -8.71 -6.60 7.57
C THR A 63 -10.07 -7.00 8.16
N ASN A 64 -10.75 -6.13 8.87
CA ASN A 64 -12.07 -6.39 9.43
C ASN A 64 -12.87 -5.10 9.64
N THR A 65 -14.18 -5.22 9.69
CA THR A 65 -15.12 -4.09 9.81
C THR A 65 -14.91 -3.26 11.08
N PHE A 66 -14.50 -3.87 12.19
CA PHE A 66 -14.29 -3.16 13.46
C PHE A 66 -13.10 -2.20 13.37
N SER A 67 -11.96 -2.69 12.86
CA SER A 67 -10.75 -1.88 12.66
C SER A 67 -11.00 -0.77 11.64
N VAL A 68 -11.68 -1.08 10.54
CA VAL A 68 -12.01 -0.11 9.49
C VAL A 68 -12.92 0.97 10.04
N ASN A 69 -13.99 0.63 10.72
CA ASN A 69 -14.94 1.59 11.28
C ASN A 69 -14.34 2.41 12.43
N PHE A 70 -13.43 1.85 13.22
CA PHE A 70 -12.67 2.60 14.23
C PHE A 70 -11.92 3.77 13.59
N TRP A 71 -11.28 3.54 12.44
CA TRP A 71 -10.58 4.59 11.72
C TRP A 71 -11.53 5.53 11.00
N LEU A 72 -12.61 5.03 10.37
CA LEU A 72 -13.60 5.87 9.68
C LEU A 72 -14.32 6.85 10.62
N ASP A 73 -14.36 6.59 11.92
CA ASP A 73 -14.81 7.58 12.92
C ASP A 73 -13.82 8.75 13.09
N ARG A 74 -12.59 8.64 12.54
CA ARG A 74 -11.47 9.58 12.76
C ARG A 74 -10.93 10.23 11.49
N VAL A 75 -11.09 9.56 10.36
CA VAL A 75 -10.57 9.97 9.05
C VAL A 75 -11.70 9.94 8.01
N ASP A 76 -11.44 10.54 6.84
CA ASP A 76 -12.44 10.61 5.77
C ASP A 76 -12.55 9.31 4.99
N SER A 77 -11.44 8.56 4.88
CA SER A 77 -11.41 7.24 4.25
C SER A 77 -10.21 6.42 4.72
N ILE A 78 -10.22 5.11 4.44
CA ILE A 78 -9.15 4.17 4.78
C ILE A 78 -8.93 3.19 3.63
N PHE A 79 -7.68 2.75 3.46
CA PHE A 79 -7.36 1.61 2.60
C PHE A 79 -7.77 0.31 3.27
N ILE A 80 -8.50 -0.53 2.52
CA ILE A 80 -8.74 -1.92 2.91
C ILE A 80 -7.52 -2.75 2.50
N SER A 81 -7.15 -3.72 3.33
CA SER A 81 -6.08 -4.65 3.03
C SER A 81 -6.44 -5.51 1.81
N ASN A 82 -5.47 -5.76 0.95
CA ASN A 82 -5.57 -6.72 -0.14
C ASN A 82 -4.92 -8.09 0.21
N GLU A 83 -4.60 -8.30 1.49
CA GLU A 83 -4.10 -9.57 2.03
C GLU A 83 -5.23 -10.46 2.59
N ILE A 84 -6.46 -10.17 2.22
CA ILE A 84 -7.68 -10.90 2.60
C ILE A 84 -8.47 -11.29 1.35
N THR A 85 -9.43 -12.17 1.52
CA THR A 85 -10.25 -12.68 0.42
C THR A 85 -11.22 -11.63 -0.12
N LYS A 86 -11.70 -11.83 -1.34
CA LYS A 86 -12.73 -10.98 -1.97
C LYS A 86 -14.01 -10.89 -1.12
N ASP A 87 -14.43 -12.00 -0.53
CA ASP A 87 -15.62 -12.04 0.32
C ASP A 87 -15.42 -11.25 1.62
N GLU A 88 -14.24 -11.31 2.22
CA GLU A 88 -13.88 -10.50 3.38
C GLU A 88 -13.85 -9.01 3.03
N ILE A 89 -13.24 -8.64 1.89
CA ILE A 89 -13.26 -7.25 1.37
C ILE A 89 -14.70 -6.78 1.18
N LYS A 90 -15.52 -7.58 0.50
CA LYS A 90 -16.92 -7.27 0.26
C LYS A 90 -17.68 -7.06 1.58
N ASN A 91 -17.52 -7.95 2.55
CA ASN A 91 -18.15 -7.81 3.86
C ASN A 91 -17.73 -6.51 4.57
N ILE A 92 -16.44 -6.13 4.49
CA ILE A 92 -15.96 -4.86 5.07
C ILE A 92 -16.62 -3.67 4.37
N VAL A 93 -16.60 -3.66 3.04
CA VAL A 93 -17.14 -2.58 2.20
C VAL A 93 -18.64 -2.37 2.45
N ASP A 94 -19.41 -3.46 2.52
CA ASP A 94 -20.86 -3.43 2.75
C ASP A 94 -21.21 -2.90 4.15
N ASN A 95 -20.32 -3.04 5.14
CA ASN A 95 -20.52 -2.62 6.52
C ASN A 95 -19.67 -1.42 6.96
N ALA A 96 -18.94 -0.80 6.04
CA ALA A 96 -18.14 0.39 6.31
C ALA A 96 -19.04 1.63 6.48
N LYS A 97 -18.76 2.43 7.51
CA LYS A 97 -19.52 3.67 7.83
C LYS A 97 -19.35 4.77 6.79
N LYS A 98 -18.28 4.75 6.01
CA LYS A 98 -17.96 5.70 4.94
C LYS A 98 -17.32 4.94 3.77
N GLU A 99 -17.24 5.62 2.62
CA GLU A 99 -16.53 5.10 1.46
C GLU A 99 -15.05 4.81 1.78
N VAL A 100 -14.54 3.70 1.23
CA VAL A 100 -13.18 3.21 1.46
C VAL A 100 -12.33 3.26 0.20
N VAL A 101 -11.03 3.05 0.32
CA VAL A 101 -10.10 2.95 -0.80
C VAL A 101 -9.67 1.50 -0.97
N LEU A 102 -9.72 1.01 -2.20
CA LEU A 102 -9.22 -0.32 -2.56
C LEU A 102 -7.98 -0.21 -3.46
N HIS A 103 -6.97 -1.02 -3.16
CA HIS A 103 -5.88 -1.24 -4.10
C HIS A 103 -6.42 -2.07 -5.27
N LEU A 104 -6.28 -1.55 -6.48
CA LEU A 104 -6.83 -2.17 -7.67
C LEU A 104 -5.74 -2.79 -8.55
N PHE A 105 -4.59 -2.13 -8.68
CA PHE A 105 -3.51 -2.61 -9.54
C PHE A 105 -2.14 -2.12 -9.06
N GLY A 106 -1.14 -2.98 -9.21
CA GLY A 106 0.25 -2.63 -8.94
C GLY A 106 0.95 -3.58 -7.96
N TYR A 107 2.24 -3.39 -7.77
CA TYR A 107 3.00 -4.20 -6.82
C TYR A 107 2.58 -3.90 -5.38
N ASN A 108 2.36 -4.97 -4.61
CA ASN A 108 2.09 -4.88 -3.18
C ASN A 108 3.38 -4.63 -2.41
N GLN A 109 3.38 -3.63 -1.52
CA GLN A 109 4.45 -3.47 -0.56
C GLN A 109 4.34 -4.57 0.50
N VAL A 110 5.38 -5.39 0.63
CA VAL A 110 5.41 -6.50 1.60
C VAL A 110 6.30 -6.21 2.81
N MET A 111 7.23 -5.25 2.68
CA MET A 111 8.10 -4.84 3.78
C MET A 111 8.63 -3.43 3.56
N TYR A 112 8.77 -2.69 4.66
CA TYR A 112 9.56 -1.47 4.73
C TYR A 112 10.56 -1.55 5.88
N SER A 113 11.80 -1.12 5.63
CA SER A 113 12.83 -0.97 6.65
C SER A 113 13.52 0.38 6.50
N ARG A 114 13.67 1.11 7.61
CA ARG A 114 14.50 2.33 7.64
C ARG A 114 16.00 2.05 7.41
N ARG A 115 16.40 0.77 7.50
CA ARG A 115 17.79 0.36 7.24
C ARG A 115 18.05 0.28 5.74
N LYS A 116 19.25 0.64 5.35
CA LYS A 116 19.77 0.50 3.98
C LYS A 116 20.24 -0.95 3.76
N LEU A 117 19.31 -1.87 3.59
CA LEU A 117 19.59 -3.30 3.55
C LEU A 117 20.43 -3.72 2.34
N LEU A 118 20.18 -3.11 1.17
CA LEU A 118 20.95 -3.40 -0.05
C LEU A 118 22.37 -2.86 0.05
N SER A 119 22.55 -1.65 0.61
CA SER A 119 23.89 -1.09 0.86
C SER A 119 24.67 -1.95 1.84
N ASN A 120 24.08 -2.27 3.00
CA ASN A 120 24.74 -3.07 4.03
C ASN A 120 25.11 -4.47 3.50
N TRP A 121 24.23 -5.08 2.70
CA TRP A 121 24.51 -6.37 2.08
C TRP A 121 25.65 -6.28 1.06
N SER A 122 25.66 -5.24 0.22
CA SER A 122 26.72 -5.02 -0.77
C SER A 122 28.08 -4.80 -0.10
N GLU A 123 28.13 -4.01 0.99
CA GLU A 123 29.32 -3.77 1.77
C GLU A 123 29.86 -5.05 2.43
N PHE A 124 28.96 -5.82 3.07
CA PHE A 124 29.32 -7.07 3.74
C PHE A 124 29.94 -8.10 2.79
N PHE A 125 29.41 -8.22 1.57
CA PHE A 125 29.90 -9.17 0.57
C PHE A 125 30.91 -8.58 -0.40
N ASN A 126 31.31 -7.31 -0.24
CA ASN A 126 32.23 -6.58 -1.11
C ASN A 126 31.83 -6.67 -2.60
N ILE A 127 30.58 -6.37 -2.91
CA ILE A 127 30.04 -6.36 -4.27
C ILE A 127 29.48 -4.99 -4.63
N ASP A 128 29.30 -4.73 -5.91
CA ASP A 128 28.77 -3.47 -6.41
C ASP A 128 27.36 -3.18 -5.86
N LYS A 129 27.20 -1.96 -5.32
CA LYS A 129 25.93 -1.49 -4.82
C LYS A 129 24.93 -1.29 -5.95
N LYS A 130 23.71 -1.81 -5.75
CA LYS A 130 22.54 -1.53 -6.60
C LYS A 130 21.41 -1.00 -5.73
N ASN A 131 20.75 0.07 -6.18
CA ASN A 131 19.59 0.64 -5.48
C ASN A 131 18.30 -0.15 -5.73
N THR A 132 18.29 -1.04 -6.71
CA THR A 132 17.20 -1.97 -7.01
C THR A 132 17.76 -3.37 -7.17
N ASN A 133 17.05 -4.35 -6.62
CA ASN A 133 17.45 -5.76 -6.75
C ASN A 133 16.24 -6.68 -6.71
N VAL A 134 16.37 -7.89 -7.29
CA VAL A 134 15.42 -8.98 -7.11
C VAL A 134 16.01 -9.95 -6.11
N ILE A 135 15.34 -10.11 -4.98
CA ILE A 135 15.72 -11.03 -3.90
C ILE A 135 14.87 -12.29 -4.04
N THR A 136 15.52 -13.45 -4.00
CA THR A 136 14.81 -14.75 -4.06
C THR A 136 14.91 -15.43 -2.71
N ASP A 137 13.76 -15.77 -2.13
CA ASP A 137 13.71 -16.63 -0.96
C ASP A 137 14.20 -18.04 -1.31
N ARG A 138 15.13 -18.58 -0.52
CA ARG A 138 15.76 -19.87 -0.84
C ARG A 138 14.83 -21.05 -0.66
N ALA A 139 13.92 -20.98 0.30
CA ALA A 139 13.02 -22.07 0.65
C ALA A 139 11.79 -22.11 -0.28
N THR A 140 11.15 -20.97 -0.46
CA THR A 140 9.89 -20.86 -1.24
C THR A 140 10.10 -20.57 -2.72
N LYS A 141 11.31 -20.11 -3.10
CA LYS A 141 11.65 -19.62 -4.45
C LYS A 141 10.86 -18.38 -4.87
N VAL A 142 10.09 -17.80 -3.96
CA VAL A 142 9.38 -16.54 -4.19
C VAL A 142 10.41 -15.41 -4.38
N LYS A 143 10.15 -14.56 -5.33
CA LYS A 143 10.96 -13.38 -5.61
C LYS A 143 10.32 -12.15 -4.99
N PHE A 144 11.14 -11.18 -4.66
CA PHE A 144 10.73 -9.87 -4.17
C PHE A 144 11.54 -8.80 -4.87
N ARG A 145 10.90 -7.68 -5.17
CA ARG A 145 11.56 -6.51 -5.76
C ARG A 145 11.94 -5.55 -4.64
N ALA A 146 13.23 -5.33 -4.41
CA ALA A 146 13.72 -4.42 -3.38
C ALA A 146 14.22 -3.12 -4.01
N ILE A 147 13.85 -2.00 -3.40
CA ILE A 147 14.32 -0.66 -3.75
C ILE A 147 14.88 -0.01 -2.49
N GLU A 148 16.03 0.63 -2.62
CA GLU A 148 16.65 1.40 -1.55
C GLU A 148 16.87 2.85 -1.97
N ASN A 149 16.54 3.76 -1.08
CA ASN A 149 16.82 5.19 -1.20
C ASN A 149 17.36 5.75 0.12
N GLU A 150 17.44 7.08 0.23
CA GLU A 150 17.93 7.76 1.43
C GLU A 150 17.13 7.45 2.69
N TYR A 151 15.87 7.04 2.56
CA TYR A 151 14.95 6.77 3.67
C TYR A 151 14.88 5.30 4.10
N GLY A 152 15.52 4.40 3.36
CA GLY A 152 15.55 2.98 3.68
C GLY A 152 15.28 2.07 2.51
N THR A 153 14.86 0.85 2.80
CA THR A 153 14.60 -0.22 1.82
C THR A 153 13.13 -0.61 1.85
N VAL A 154 12.50 -0.67 0.69
CA VAL A 154 11.14 -1.20 0.49
C VAL A 154 11.23 -2.48 -0.32
N MET A 155 10.45 -3.49 0.05
CA MET A 155 10.27 -4.71 -0.74
C MET A 155 8.84 -4.80 -1.24
N TYR A 156 8.71 -5.19 -2.50
CA TYR A 156 7.45 -5.40 -3.20
C TYR A 156 7.28 -6.86 -3.61
N SER A 157 6.03 -7.26 -3.84
CA SER A 157 5.68 -8.59 -4.39
C SER A 157 6.42 -8.87 -5.71
N ASP A 158 6.51 -10.15 -6.06
CA ASP A 158 7.07 -10.59 -7.36
C ASP A 158 6.13 -10.21 -8.51
N LYS A 159 4.84 -10.46 -8.32
CA LYS A 159 3.81 -10.22 -9.31
C LYS A 159 3.04 -8.93 -9.02
N ILE A 160 2.51 -8.36 -10.08
CA ILE A 160 1.59 -7.24 -10.04
C ILE A 160 0.24 -7.77 -9.55
N PHE A 161 -0.30 -7.16 -8.51
CA PHE A 161 -1.67 -7.43 -8.07
C PHE A 161 -2.66 -6.87 -9.11
N ASN A 162 -3.59 -7.71 -9.54
CA ASN A 162 -4.71 -7.35 -10.39
C ASN A 162 -6.03 -7.60 -9.63
N GLY A 163 -6.68 -6.52 -9.24
CA GLY A 163 -7.93 -6.53 -8.48
C GLY A 163 -9.14 -6.11 -9.31
N GLN A 164 -9.16 -6.32 -10.63
CA GLN A 164 -10.30 -5.96 -11.49
C GLN A 164 -11.64 -6.54 -11.00
N ASP A 165 -11.61 -7.70 -10.36
CA ASP A 165 -12.79 -8.32 -9.75
C ASP A 165 -13.46 -7.47 -8.66
N LEU A 166 -12.72 -6.49 -8.09
CA LEU A 166 -13.23 -5.57 -7.08
C LEU A 166 -13.99 -4.38 -7.67
N LEU A 167 -13.93 -4.16 -8.99
CA LEU A 167 -14.58 -3.03 -9.66
C LEU A 167 -16.11 -3.03 -9.54
N SER A 168 -16.70 -4.20 -9.25
CA SER A 168 -18.14 -4.33 -9.04
C SER A 168 -18.61 -3.86 -7.66
N LEU A 169 -17.69 -3.62 -6.72
CA LEU A 169 -18.04 -3.18 -5.37
C LEU A 169 -18.47 -1.71 -5.37
N THR A 170 -19.45 -1.41 -4.54
CA THR A 170 -19.95 -0.06 -4.28
C THR A 170 -19.44 0.43 -2.92
N ASN A 171 -19.71 1.68 -2.54
CA ASN A 171 -19.17 2.30 -1.32
C ASN A 171 -17.65 2.50 -1.36
N ILE A 172 -17.13 2.71 -2.57
CA ILE A 172 -15.71 2.92 -2.85
C ILE A 172 -15.48 4.39 -3.17
N LYS A 173 -14.57 5.04 -2.44
CA LYS A 173 -14.14 6.42 -2.67
C LYS A 173 -13.18 6.52 -3.85
N TYR A 174 -12.17 5.67 -3.84
CA TYR A 174 -11.15 5.59 -4.88
C TYR A 174 -10.68 4.15 -5.07
N PHE A 175 -10.38 3.83 -6.31
CA PHE A 175 -9.53 2.71 -6.66
C PHE A 175 -8.09 3.21 -6.83
N TYR A 176 -7.17 2.61 -6.09
CA TYR A 176 -5.76 2.97 -6.09
C TYR A 176 -4.98 2.11 -7.07
N VAL A 177 -4.26 2.75 -7.99
CA VAL A 177 -3.32 2.10 -8.92
C VAL A 177 -1.91 2.51 -8.53
N ASN A 178 -1.10 1.54 -8.09
CA ASN A 178 0.32 1.76 -7.79
C ASN A 178 1.13 1.62 -9.08
N THR A 179 1.59 2.74 -9.61
CA THR A 179 2.35 2.78 -10.86
C THR A 179 3.85 2.53 -10.69
N MET A 180 4.33 2.34 -9.45
CA MET A 180 5.75 2.15 -9.16
C MET A 180 6.26 0.85 -9.78
N LEU A 181 7.41 0.91 -10.47
CA LEU A 181 8.07 -0.21 -11.14
C LEU A 181 7.28 -0.83 -12.33
N ILE A 182 6.22 -0.19 -12.77
CA ILE A 182 5.40 -0.65 -13.89
C ILE A 182 5.57 0.34 -15.05
N ASP A 183 5.76 -0.18 -16.25
CA ASP A 183 5.86 0.67 -17.42
C ASP A 183 4.51 1.29 -17.79
N HIS A 184 4.57 2.42 -18.50
CA HIS A 184 3.38 3.20 -18.84
C HIS A 184 2.37 2.42 -19.69
N ASN A 185 2.84 1.58 -20.63
CA ASN A 185 1.94 0.84 -21.51
C ASN A 185 1.14 -0.20 -20.76
N THR A 186 1.78 -0.93 -19.84
CA THR A 186 1.11 -1.90 -18.95
C THR A 186 0.02 -1.20 -18.10
N ILE A 187 0.30 -0.01 -17.58
CA ILE A 187 -0.69 0.76 -16.80
C ILE A 187 -1.85 1.19 -17.70
N MET A 188 -1.56 1.72 -18.88
CA MET A 188 -2.60 2.17 -19.82
C MET A 188 -3.45 1.02 -20.33
N ASP A 189 -2.83 -0.13 -20.60
CA ASP A 189 -3.55 -1.33 -21.01
C ASP A 189 -4.52 -1.81 -19.93
N PHE A 190 -4.06 -1.88 -18.66
CA PHE A 190 -4.93 -2.18 -17.53
C PHE A 190 -6.11 -1.19 -17.40
N LEU A 191 -5.86 0.10 -17.53
CA LEU A 191 -6.90 1.13 -17.38
C LEU A 191 -7.93 1.15 -18.52
N THR A 192 -7.56 0.69 -19.72
CA THR A 192 -8.41 0.72 -20.91
C THR A 192 -9.05 -0.61 -21.26
N ASN A 193 -8.47 -1.72 -20.79
CA ASN A 193 -8.94 -3.07 -21.08
C ASN A 193 -9.56 -3.71 -19.82
N LYS A 194 -10.87 -3.89 -19.83
CA LYS A 194 -11.63 -4.45 -18.68
C LYS A 194 -11.34 -5.93 -18.40
N GLU A 195 -10.76 -6.64 -19.36
CA GLU A 195 -10.38 -8.05 -19.25
C GLU A 195 -8.85 -8.21 -19.33
N HIS A 196 -8.13 -7.21 -18.85
CA HIS A 196 -6.67 -7.22 -18.88
C HIS A 196 -6.12 -8.38 -18.02
N THR A 197 -5.26 -9.20 -18.64
CA THR A 197 -4.55 -10.30 -17.98
C THR A 197 -3.13 -10.40 -18.50
N SER A 198 -2.19 -10.74 -17.61
CA SER A 198 -0.78 -10.94 -17.94
C SER A 198 -0.16 -12.01 -17.07
N ASP A 199 0.80 -12.76 -17.59
CA ASP A 199 1.58 -13.75 -16.83
C ASP A 199 2.39 -13.11 -15.67
N LEU A 200 2.59 -11.80 -15.71
CA LEU A 200 3.26 -11.03 -14.67
C LEU A 200 2.34 -10.64 -13.51
N GLU A 201 1.06 -10.97 -13.61
CA GLU A 201 0.02 -10.58 -12.67
C GLU A 201 -0.52 -11.77 -11.89
N ASP A 202 -1.12 -11.48 -10.74
CA ASP A 202 -1.98 -12.39 -10.01
C ASP A 202 -3.06 -11.61 -9.22
N ASN A 203 -4.08 -12.33 -8.74
CA ASN A 203 -5.13 -11.76 -7.91
C ASN A 203 -4.80 -11.76 -6.40
N GLY A 204 -3.55 -12.00 -6.03
CA GLY A 204 -3.10 -11.99 -4.64
C GLY A 204 -3.83 -13.01 -3.77
N PHE A 205 -4.55 -12.53 -2.77
CA PHE A 205 -5.31 -13.34 -1.81
C PHE A 205 -6.82 -13.41 -2.11
N LEU A 206 -7.31 -12.73 -3.16
CA LEU A 206 -8.75 -12.56 -3.40
C LEU A 206 -9.51 -13.89 -3.44
N GLU A 207 -8.89 -14.94 -3.98
CA GLU A 207 -9.52 -16.27 -4.14
C GLU A 207 -8.84 -17.37 -3.32
N ARG A 208 -7.96 -16.98 -2.38
CA ARG A 208 -7.23 -17.94 -1.54
C ARG A 208 -7.92 -18.11 -0.21
N GLU A 209 -8.22 -19.35 0.15
CA GLU A 209 -8.67 -19.70 1.49
C GLU A 209 -7.65 -19.24 2.54
N THR A 210 -8.10 -18.55 3.57
CA THR A 210 -7.24 -18.15 4.69
C THR A 210 -6.84 -19.37 5.52
N ILE A 211 -5.55 -19.68 5.59
CA ILE A 211 -5.03 -20.82 6.33
C ILE A 211 -4.63 -20.38 7.75
N TYR A 212 -5.48 -20.64 8.72
CA TYR A 212 -5.22 -20.29 10.14
C TYR A 212 -4.37 -21.35 10.88
N LYS A 213 -4.25 -22.57 10.36
CA LYS A 213 -3.46 -23.65 10.98
C LYS A 213 -2.64 -24.37 9.92
N LEU A 214 -1.36 -24.56 10.20
CA LEU A 214 -0.54 -25.46 9.40
C LEU A 214 -1.05 -26.89 9.57
N LYS A 215 -1.30 -27.61 8.48
CA LYS A 215 -1.56 -29.05 8.53
C LYS A 215 -0.31 -29.73 9.09
N GLU A 216 -0.48 -30.60 10.09
CA GLU A 216 0.62 -31.44 10.55
C GLU A 216 1.15 -32.22 9.33
N ARG A 217 2.44 -32.08 9.06
CA ARG A 217 3.10 -32.96 8.10
C ARG A 217 3.12 -34.33 8.76
N ASN A 218 2.34 -35.26 8.22
CA ASN A 218 2.53 -36.68 8.55
C ASN A 218 3.98 -37.03 8.27
N LYS A 219 4.72 -37.38 9.34
CA LYS A 219 6.11 -37.85 9.28
C LYS A 219 6.17 -39.20 8.63
#